data_9841bc42446f477e8ca5ce52b9803cef
#
_entry.id   9841bc42446f477e8ca5ce52b9803cef
#
_cell.length_a   1.000
_cell.length_b   1.000
_cell.length_c   1.000
_cell.angle_alpha   90.00
_cell.angle_beta   90.00
_cell.angle_gamma   90.00
#
_symmetry.space_group_name_H-M   'P 1'
#
loop_
_entity.id
_entity.type
_entity.pdbx_description
1 polymer ?
#
loop_
_entity_poly.entity_id
_entity_poly.type
_entity_poly.pdbx_seq_one_letter_code
_entity_poly.pdbx_strand_id
1 'polypeptide(L)'
;MPNTNVFTGMDGSITIAVDDAESPEGQAATAVSDGFGLAPIGRATDVSVSVTSAMRPFHEIGQRYATELRPGNVNVEGTMGRAHINGALLRLMLGDAAAGTRPAGAFVSPTFNLSLLLENPAKPGQRSTLTVHGVKIDGWSYQMPEDDFVLESVSFKGLWIGVEDASGDAG
;
A
#
# COMPACT_ATOMS: atom_id res chain seq x y z
N MET A 1 19.35 -20.44 11.89
CA MET A 1 19.08 -19.40 12.92
C MET A 1 18.03 -18.45 12.42
N PRO A 2 17.11 -18.04 13.27
CA PRO A 2 16.16 -17.01 12.86
C PRO A 2 16.93 -15.73 12.48
N ASN A 3 16.44 -15.05 11.44
CA ASN A 3 17.02 -13.78 11.00
C ASN A 3 16.73 -12.70 12.06
N THR A 4 17.78 -12.14 12.65
CA THR A 4 17.68 -11.06 13.63
C THR A 4 18.18 -9.71 13.09
N ASN A 5 18.48 -9.64 11.79
CA ASN A 5 18.94 -8.41 11.18
C ASN A 5 17.80 -7.43 11.00
N VAL A 6 18.09 -6.17 11.29
CA VAL A 6 17.13 -5.08 11.18
C VAL A 6 17.27 -4.45 9.79
N PHE A 7 16.13 -4.19 9.14
CA PHE A 7 16.10 -3.43 7.89
C PHE A 7 15.96 -1.94 8.17
N THR A 8 16.47 -1.14 7.25
CA THR A 8 16.25 0.31 7.22
C THR A 8 15.37 0.68 6.02
N GLY A 9 14.83 1.88 6.00
CA GLY A 9 14.06 2.36 4.84
C GLY A 9 14.86 2.42 3.55
N MET A 10 16.19 2.46 3.62
CA MET A 10 17.09 2.39 2.46
C MET A 10 17.11 1.01 1.79
N ASP A 11 16.74 -0.02 2.53
CA ASP A 11 16.66 -1.40 2.03
C ASP A 11 15.30 -1.67 1.34
N GLY A 12 14.41 -0.70 1.36
CA GLY A 12 13.05 -0.83 0.89
C GLY A 12 12.83 -0.42 -0.56
N SER A 13 11.90 -1.09 -1.21
CA SER A 13 11.34 -0.68 -2.49
C SER A 13 9.82 -0.89 -2.50
N ILE A 14 9.13 -0.05 -3.28
CA ILE A 14 7.68 -0.09 -3.39
C ILE A 14 7.33 -0.35 -4.85
N THR A 15 6.51 -1.35 -5.10
CA THR A 15 6.10 -1.74 -6.45
C THR A 15 4.59 -1.86 -6.53
N ILE A 16 4.01 -1.36 -7.62
CA ILE A 16 2.61 -1.56 -7.96
C ILE A 16 2.51 -2.72 -8.95
N ALA A 17 1.60 -3.63 -8.69
CA ALA A 17 1.26 -4.73 -9.58
C ALA A 17 -0.25 -4.74 -9.88
N VAL A 18 -0.64 -5.39 -10.95
CA VAL A 18 -2.05 -5.56 -11.30
C VAL A 18 -2.68 -6.60 -10.37
N ASP A 19 -3.85 -6.29 -9.83
CA ASP A 19 -4.61 -7.22 -9.00
C ASP A 19 -5.35 -8.24 -9.89
N ASP A 20 -6.24 -7.75 -10.75
CA ASP A 20 -6.99 -8.56 -11.70
C ASP A 20 -6.96 -7.87 -13.07
N ALA A 21 -6.17 -8.45 -13.99
CA ALA A 21 -5.96 -7.89 -15.33
C ALA A 21 -7.22 -7.91 -16.20
N GLU A 22 -8.21 -8.71 -15.85
CA GLU A 22 -9.47 -8.84 -16.61
C GLU A 22 -10.56 -7.88 -16.13
N SER A 23 -10.47 -7.42 -14.88
CA SER A 23 -11.44 -6.47 -14.34
C SER A 23 -11.26 -5.06 -14.90
N PRO A 24 -12.33 -4.26 -15.03
CA PRO A 24 -12.22 -2.85 -15.44
C PRO A 24 -11.31 -2.04 -14.52
N GLU A 25 -11.35 -2.29 -13.22
CA GLU A 25 -10.52 -1.62 -12.20
C GLU A 25 -9.03 -1.96 -12.38
N GLY A 26 -8.72 -3.22 -12.64
CA GLY A 26 -7.36 -3.67 -12.91
C GLY A 26 -6.82 -3.12 -14.21
N GLN A 27 -7.63 -3.05 -15.26
CA GLN A 27 -7.26 -2.43 -16.53
C GLN A 27 -6.99 -0.93 -16.38
N ALA A 28 -7.81 -0.22 -15.59
CA ALA A 28 -7.59 1.19 -15.31
C ALA A 28 -6.27 1.42 -14.56
N ALA A 29 -5.95 0.59 -13.59
CA ALA A 29 -4.68 0.65 -12.87
C ALA A 29 -3.48 0.35 -13.80
N THR A 30 -3.60 -0.63 -14.67
CA THR A 30 -2.57 -0.98 -15.66
C THR A 30 -2.30 0.19 -16.61
N ALA A 31 -3.35 0.82 -17.12
CA ALA A 31 -3.21 1.96 -18.03
C ALA A 31 -2.45 3.13 -17.38
N VAL A 32 -2.73 3.41 -16.10
CA VAL A 32 -1.99 4.44 -15.35
C VAL A 32 -0.55 4.01 -15.11
N SER A 33 -0.33 2.79 -14.66
CA SER A 33 1.01 2.26 -14.39
C SER A 33 1.89 2.28 -15.62
N ASP A 34 1.39 1.83 -16.76
CA ASP A 34 2.15 1.79 -18.02
C ASP A 34 2.37 3.19 -18.58
N GLY A 35 1.36 4.05 -18.53
CA GLY A 35 1.44 5.42 -19.05
C GLY A 35 2.43 6.31 -18.31
N PHE A 36 2.68 6.06 -17.03
CA PHE A 36 3.59 6.85 -16.19
C PHE A 36 4.85 6.09 -15.75
N GLY A 37 5.01 4.83 -16.16
CA GLY A 37 6.12 3.99 -15.74
C GLY A 37 6.15 3.77 -14.23
N LEU A 38 5.02 3.49 -13.63
CA LEU A 38 4.81 3.51 -12.18
C LEU A 38 5.06 2.16 -11.50
N ALA A 39 5.43 1.12 -12.21
CA ALA A 39 5.62 -0.21 -11.64
C ALA A 39 6.55 -0.20 -10.41
N PRO A 40 7.79 0.38 -10.46
CA PRO A 40 8.43 0.83 -9.23
C PRO A 40 8.01 2.25 -8.90
N ILE A 41 7.54 2.49 -7.69
CA ILE A 41 7.22 3.85 -7.25
C ILE A 41 8.52 4.58 -6.93
N GLY A 42 8.86 5.52 -7.81
CA GLY A 42 10.04 6.36 -7.65
C GLY A 42 9.81 7.50 -6.66
N ARG A 43 10.90 7.90 -5.99
CA ARG A 43 10.92 9.06 -5.08
C ARG A 43 9.98 8.95 -3.88
N ALA A 44 9.66 7.74 -3.45
CA ALA A 44 8.92 7.52 -2.21
C ALA A 44 9.74 8.01 -1.01
N THR A 45 9.09 8.73 -0.11
CA THR A 45 9.70 9.28 1.09
C THR A 45 9.34 8.47 2.33
N ASP A 46 8.13 7.94 2.36
CA ASP A 46 7.62 7.13 3.46
C ASP A 46 6.47 6.24 3.00
N VAL A 47 6.27 5.18 3.71
CA VAL A 47 5.09 4.31 3.59
C VAL A 47 4.72 3.76 4.95
N SER A 48 3.44 3.72 5.22
CA SER A 48 2.88 3.18 6.45
C SER A 48 1.73 2.25 6.11
N VAL A 49 1.72 1.06 6.69
CA VAL A 49 0.62 0.10 6.55
C VAL A 49 0.20 -0.34 7.94
N SER A 50 -1.09 -0.34 8.20
CA SER A 50 -1.65 -0.83 9.45
C SER A 50 -2.76 -1.84 9.20
N VAL A 51 -2.79 -2.86 10.03
CA VAL A 51 -3.82 -3.89 10.04
C VAL A 51 -4.47 -3.88 11.40
N THR A 52 -5.79 -3.71 11.42
CA THR A 52 -6.57 -3.70 12.66
C THR A 52 -7.64 -4.77 12.62
N SER A 53 -7.83 -5.43 13.73
CA SER A 53 -8.92 -6.38 13.92
C SER A 53 -9.75 -5.95 15.12
N ALA A 54 -11.06 -5.80 14.91
CA ALA A 54 -11.98 -5.44 15.99
C ALA A 54 -12.11 -6.63 16.95
N MET A 55 -11.57 -6.52 18.16
CA MET A 55 -11.72 -7.53 19.20
C MET A 55 -12.95 -7.23 20.04
N ARG A 56 -13.75 -8.27 20.27
CA ARG A 56 -14.93 -8.18 21.13
C ARG A 56 -14.68 -8.99 22.40
N PRO A 57 -14.58 -8.33 23.57
CA PRO A 57 -14.51 -9.03 24.84
C PRO A 57 -15.89 -9.57 25.22
N PHE A 58 -15.93 -10.81 25.67
CA PHE A 58 -17.11 -11.42 26.26
C PHE A 58 -16.97 -11.41 27.78
N HIS A 59 -17.94 -10.79 28.46
CA HIS A 59 -17.99 -10.70 29.91
C HIS A 59 -19.16 -11.55 30.43
N GLU A 60 -18.89 -12.29 31.49
CA GLU A 60 -19.91 -13.03 32.21
C GLU A 60 -20.32 -12.31 33.51
N ILE A 61 -21.56 -12.54 33.92
CA ILE A 61 -22.06 -12.00 35.20
C ILE A 61 -21.20 -12.53 36.36
N GLY A 62 -20.73 -11.63 37.20
CA GLY A 62 -19.87 -11.94 38.34
C GLY A 62 -18.39 -11.96 38.04
N GLN A 63 -17.99 -11.80 36.78
CA GLN A 63 -16.58 -11.70 36.36
C GLN A 63 -16.21 -10.25 36.00
N ARG A 64 -15.10 -9.75 36.57
CA ARG A 64 -14.60 -8.40 36.23
C ARG A 64 -13.81 -8.38 34.94
N TYR A 65 -13.16 -9.46 34.61
CA TYR A 65 -12.35 -9.60 33.41
C TYR A 65 -13.12 -10.33 32.32
N ALA A 66 -12.79 -10.01 31.09
CA ALA A 66 -13.33 -10.77 29.95
C ALA A 66 -12.88 -12.24 30.03
N THR A 67 -13.79 -13.14 29.77
CA THR A 67 -13.49 -14.58 29.74
C THR A 67 -13.10 -15.06 28.35
N GLU A 68 -13.41 -14.28 27.31
CA GLU A 68 -13.08 -14.60 25.93
C GLU A 68 -12.91 -13.31 25.12
N LEU A 69 -11.98 -13.35 24.16
CA LEU A 69 -11.80 -12.32 23.14
C LEU A 69 -12.15 -12.92 21.78
N ARG A 70 -13.14 -12.35 21.12
CA ARG A 70 -13.53 -12.76 19.77
C ARG A 70 -13.01 -11.77 18.73
N PRO A 71 -12.23 -12.21 17.73
CA PRO A 71 -11.84 -11.35 16.63
C PRO A 71 -13.05 -11.00 15.76
N GLY A 72 -13.12 -9.75 15.34
CA GLY A 72 -14.11 -9.24 14.41
C GLY A 72 -13.51 -8.98 13.02
N ASN A 73 -13.99 -7.94 12.37
CA ASN A 73 -13.52 -7.57 11.03
C ASN A 73 -12.06 -7.12 11.04
N VAL A 74 -11.35 -7.46 9.99
CA VAL A 74 -9.98 -7.02 9.74
C VAL A 74 -10.01 -5.90 8.71
N ASN A 75 -9.34 -4.80 9.01
CA ASN A 75 -9.18 -3.67 8.10
C ASN A 75 -7.69 -3.45 7.81
N VAL A 76 -7.39 -3.24 6.54
CA VAL A 76 -6.05 -2.92 6.06
C VAL A 76 -6.07 -1.52 5.47
N GLU A 77 -5.23 -0.65 5.97
CA GLU A 77 -5.12 0.73 5.51
C GLU A 77 -3.68 1.23 5.62
N GLY A 78 -3.38 2.30 4.93
CA GLY A 78 -2.06 2.88 4.99
C GLY A 78 -1.96 4.23 4.30
N THR A 79 -0.78 4.78 4.37
CA THR A 79 -0.40 6.03 3.72
C THR A 79 0.93 5.86 3.02
N MET A 80 1.12 6.64 1.96
CA MET A 80 2.37 6.68 1.22
C MET A 80 2.65 8.11 0.78
N GLY A 81 3.89 8.55 0.98
CA GLY A 81 4.37 9.84 0.52
C GLY A 81 5.44 9.69 -0.54
N ARG A 82 5.48 10.63 -1.48
CA ARG A 82 6.57 10.76 -2.43
C ARG A 82 6.81 12.23 -2.83
N ALA A 83 7.97 12.50 -3.40
CA ALA A 83 8.18 13.76 -4.09
C ALA A 83 7.30 13.81 -5.33
N HIS A 84 6.59 14.92 -5.54
CA HIS A 84 5.72 15.08 -6.69
C HIS A 84 6.53 15.19 -7.98
N ILE A 85 6.22 14.30 -8.92
CA ILE A 85 6.87 14.28 -10.25
C ILE A 85 5.81 14.55 -11.33
N ASN A 86 4.64 13.91 -11.18
CA ASN A 86 3.53 13.96 -12.12
C ASN A 86 2.22 13.58 -11.44
N GLY A 87 1.12 13.60 -12.15
CA GLY A 87 -0.21 13.27 -11.65
C GLY A 87 -0.54 11.78 -11.54
N ALA A 88 0.45 10.88 -11.58
CA ALA A 88 0.21 9.45 -11.61
C ALA A 88 -0.59 8.93 -10.42
N LEU A 89 -0.27 9.37 -9.20
CA LEU A 89 -0.99 8.91 -8.00
C LEU A 89 -2.43 9.42 -7.96
N LEU A 90 -2.69 10.64 -8.40
CA LEU A 90 -4.05 11.15 -8.50
C LEU A 90 -4.86 10.38 -9.56
N ARG A 91 -4.24 10.05 -10.68
CA ARG A 91 -4.86 9.19 -11.69
C ARG A 91 -5.07 7.76 -11.23
N LEU A 92 -4.21 7.26 -10.38
CA LEU A 92 -4.37 5.95 -9.76
C LEU A 92 -5.56 5.92 -8.77
N MET A 93 -5.94 7.08 -8.24
CA MET A 93 -7.13 7.23 -7.41
C MET A 93 -8.43 7.39 -8.25
N LEU A 94 -8.40 8.28 -9.22
CA LEU A 94 -9.59 8.71 -9.95
C LEU A 94 -9.72 8.10 -11.35
N GLY A 95 -8.68 7.46 -11.87
CA GLY A 95 -8.69 6.94 -13.23
C GLY A 95 -8.89 8.05 -14.25
N ASP A 96 -9.76 7.80 -15.22
CA ASP A 96 -10.07 8.77 -16.28
C ASP A 96 -10.79 10.03 -15.76
N ALA A 97 -11.35 10.01 -14.56
CA ALA A 97 -11.96 11.17 -13.94
C ALA A 97 -10.96 12.31 -13.67
N ALA A 98 -9.66 12.01 -13.60
CA ALA A 98 -8.58 12.99 -13.44
C ALA A 98 -8.03 13.53 -14.77
N ALA A 99 -8.65 13.22 -15.92
CA ALA A 99 -8.09 13.50 -17.26
C ALA A 99 -8.35 14.91 -17.80
N GLY A 100 -8.67 15.88 -16.95
CA GLY A 100 -8.75 17.29 -17.32
C GLY A 100 -10.17 17.79 -17.65
N THR A 101 -11.14 16.92 -17.85
CA THR A 101 -12.55 17.26 -18.01
C THR A 101 -13.39 16.62 -16.92
N ARG A 102 -14.41 17.35 -16.46
CA ARG A 102 -15.31 16.81 -15.44
C ARG A 102 -16.10 15.62 -16.02
N PRO A 103 -16.02 14.43 -15.39
CA PRO A 103 -16.82 13.29 -15.85
C PRO A 103 -18.31 13.54 -15.64
N ALA A 104 -19.12 13.07 -16.58
CA ALA A 104 -20.58 13.27 -16.56
C ALA A 104 -21.33 12.23 -15.71
N GLY A 105 -20.65 11.20 -15.20
CA GLY A 105 -21.27 10.12 -14.46
C GLY A 105 -20.28 9.29 -13.67
N ALA A 106 -20.62 8.04 -13.42
CA ALA A 106 -19.76 7.09 -12.70
C ALA A 106 -18.45 6.83 -13.46
N PHE A 107 -17.39 6.66 -12.74
CA PHE A 107 -16.07 6.32 -13.28
C PHE A 107 -15.51 5.05 -12.59
N VAL A 108 -14.56 4.41 -13.25
CA VAL A 108 -13.91 3.22 -12.71
C VAL A 108 -12.74 3.66 -11.83
N SER A 109 -12.80 3.26 -10.56
CA SER A 109 -11.70 3.50 -9.61
C SER A 109 -10.65 2.40 -9.76
N PRO A 110 -9.40 2.73 -10.09
CA PRO A 110 -8.36 1.73 -10.25
C PRO A 110 -8.14 0.89 -9.00
N THR A 111 -7.88 -0.40 -9.20
CA THR A 111 -7.52 -1.35 -8.13
C THR A 111 -6.20 -2.03 -8.49
N PHE A 112 -5.30 -2.11 -7.53
CA PHE A 112 -3.96 -2.66 -7.74
C PHE A 112 -3.46 -3.38 -6.49
N ASN A 113 -2.32 -4.05 -6.60
CA ASN A 113 -1.58 -4.62 -5.48
C ASN A 113 -0.37 -3.74 -5.18
N LEU A 114 -0.10 -3.54 -3.90
CA LEU A 114 1.06 -2.78 -3.44
C LEU A 114 2.03 -3.75 -2.76
N SER A 115 3.24 -3.87 -3.30
CA SER A 115 4.30 -4.71 -2.76
C SER A 115 5.40 -3.85 -2.14
N LEU A 116 5.72 -4.15 -0.89
CA LEU A 116 6.80 -3.54 -0.14
C LEU A 116 7.88 -4.60 0.06
N LEU A 117 9.03 -4.40 -0.59
CA LEU A 117 10.16 -5.31 -0.50
C LEU A 117 11.24 -4.70 0.37
N LEU A 118 11.71 -5.48 1.35
CA LEU A 118 12.88 -5.18 2.16
C LEU A 118 13.95 -6.22 1.84
N GLU A 119 15.07 -5.77 1.32
CA GLU A 119 16.21 -6.62 1.00
C GLU A 119 17.50 -5.87 1.31
N ASN A 120 18.35 -6.47 2.13
CA ASN A 120 19.67 -5.91 2.44
C ASN A 120 20.68 -6.40 1.39
N PRO A 121 21.24 -5.51 0.55
CA PRO A 121 22.20 -5.89 -0.48
C PRO A 121 23.46 -6.55 0.05
N ALA A 122 23.84 -6.25 1.29
CA ALA A 122 25.01 -6.86 1.94
C ALA A 122 24.77 -8.32 2.39
N LYS A 123 23.52 -8.75 2.42
CA LYS A 123 23.11 -10.10 2.81
C LYS A 123 22.07 -10.64 1.83
N PRO A 124 22.48 -10.99 0.60
CA PRO A 124 21.58 -11.50 -0.40
C PRO A 124 20.83 -12.74 0.09
N GLY A 125 19.56 -12.83 -0.26
CA GLY A 125 18.70 -13.94 0.15
C GLY A 125 17.90 -13.69 1.43
N GLN A 126 18.23 -12.67 2.20
CA GLN A 126 17.39 -12.23 3.32
C GLN A 126 16.47 -11.10 2.85
N ARG A 127 15.21 -11.41 2.68
CA ARG A 127 14.22 -10.44 2.22
C ARG A 127 12.89 -10.68 2.92
N SER A 128 12.14 -9.60 3.06
CA SER A 128 10.76 -9.62 3.51
C SER A 128 9.91 -8.88 2.49
N THR A 129 8.86 -9.51 2.01
CA THR A 129 7.93 -8.92 1.07
C THR A 129 6.56 -8.85 1.71
N LEU A 130 6.04 -7.64 1.81
CA LEU A 130 4.68 -7.38 2.27
C LEU A 130 3.84 -6.98 1.07
N THR A 131 2.75 -7.68 0.82
CA THR A 131 1.84 -7.36 -0.28
C THR A 131 0.45 -7.05 0.23
N VAL A 132 -0.03 -5.85 -0.10
CA VAL A 132 -1.42 -5.44 0.15
C VAL A 132 -2.20 -5.67 -1.13
N HIS A 133 -3.24 -6.48 -1.05
CA HIS A 133 -4.05 -6.88 -2.20
C HIS A 133 -5.34 -6.08 -2.28
N GLY A 134 -5.77 -5.78 -3.50
CA GLY A 134 -7.00 -5.07 -3.77
C GLY A 134 -7.00 -3.64 -3.24
N VAL A 135 -5.90 -2.92 -3.44
CA VAL A 135 -5.70 -1.56 -2.94
C VAL A 135 -6.48 -0.56 -3.78
N LYS A 136 -7.19 0.32 -3.09
CA LYS A 136 -7.77 1.54 -3.66
C LYS A 136 -7.29 2.74 -2.87
N ILE A 137 -6.92 3.79 -3.57
CA ILE A 137 -6.57 5.08 -2.96
C ILE A 137 -7.85 5.82 -2.62
N ASP A 138 -8.00 6.24 -1.37
CA ASP A 138 -9.17 6.95 -0.88
C ASP A 138 -8.91 8.42 -0.54
N GLY A 139 -7.66 8.85 -0.58
CA GLY A 139 -7.29 10.25 -0.35
C GLY A 139 -5.98 10.60 -1.04
N TRP A 140 -5.88 11.83 -1.50
CA TRP A 140 -4.68 12.39 -2.09
C TRP A 140 -4.54 13.86 -1.69
N SER A 141 -3.33 14.26 -1.38
CA SER A 141 -3.00 15.64 -1.07
C SER A 141 -1.57 15.95 -1.48
N TYR A 142 -1.29 17.22 -1.75
CA TYR A 142 0.08 17.69 -1.89
C TYR A 142 0.23 19.11 -1.39
N GLN A 143 1.45 19.49 -1.07
CA GLN A 143 1.80 20.84 -0.63
C GLN A 143 2.92 21.38 -1.51
N MET A 144 2.83 22.67 -1.82
CA MET A 144 3.80 23.40 -2.63
C MET A 144 4.40 24.53 -1.78
N PRO A 145 5.41 24.22 -0.93
CA PRO A 145 6.10 25.24 -0.15
C PRO A 145 7.01 26.10 -1.05
N GLU A 146 7.30 27.33 -0.62
CA GLU A 146 8.11 28.27 -1.39
C GLU A 146 9.56 27.82 -1.56
N ASP A 147 10.14 27.26 -0.50
CA ASP A 147 11.58 26.97 -0.40
C ASP A 147 11.90 25.50 -0.12
N ASP A 148 10.96 24.60 -0.35
CA ASP A 148 11.13 23.17 -0.12
C ASP A 148 10.54 22.37 -1.29
N PHE A 149 10.79 21.04 -1.27
CA PHE A 149 10.28 20.15 -2.30
C PHE A 149 8.76 20.03 -2.23
N VAL A 150 8.15 19.88 -3.40
CA VAL A 150 6.72 19.53 -3.49
C VAL A 150 6.57 18.06 -3.18
N LEU A 151 5.85 17.76 -2.10
CA LEU A 151 5.56 16.40 -1.64
C LEU A 151 4.08 16.11 -1.81
N GLU A 152 3.78 14.90 -2.22
CA GLU A 152 2.41 14.38 -2.28
C GLU A 152 2.23 13.20 -1.33
N SER A 153 1.03 13.03 -0.83
CA SER A 153 0.67 11.94 0.08
C SER A 153 -0.65 11.34 -0.35
N VAL A 154 -0.73 10.02 -0.30
CA VAL A 154 -1.96 9.28 -0.54
C VAL A 154 -2.30 8.44 0.68
N SER A 155 -3.59 8.28 0.94
CA SER A 155 -4.12 7.26 1.83
C SER A 155 -4.80 6.17 1.02
N PHE A 156 -4.71 4.93 1.48
CA PHE A 156 -5.27 3.79 0.77
C PHE A 156 -5.87 2.78 1.73
N LYS A 157 -6.75 1.95 1.18
CA LYS A 157 -7.29 0.76 1.85
C LYS A 157 -7.09 -0.45 0.97
N GLY A 158 -6.85 -1.60 1.59
CA GLY A 158 -6.68 -2.87 0.92
C GLY A 158 -7.72 -3.89 1.38
N LEU A 159 -7.90 -4.92 0.58
CA LEU A 159 -8.81 -6.01 0.91
C LEU A 159 -8.19 -7.00 1.90
N TRP A 160 -6.93 -7.34 1.66
CA TRP A 160 -6.18 -8.24 2.52
C TRP A 160 -4.68 -8.04 2.35
N ILE A 161 -3.90 -8.63 3.22
CA ILE A 161 -2.45 -8.46 3.29
C ILE A 161 -1.78 -9.81 3.50
N GLY A 162 -0.66 -10.00 2.84
CA GLY A 162 0.20 -11.16 3.00
C GLY A 162 1.64 -10.77 3.22
N VAL A 163 2.40 -11.63 3.89
CA VAL A 163 3.83 -11.46 4.10
C VAL A 163 4.57 -12.72 3.68
N GLU A 164 5.67 -12.54 2.98
CA GLU A 164 6.57 -13.62 2.59
C GLU A 164 7.99 -13.25 3.02
N ASP A 165 8.59 -14.10 3.83
CA ASP A 165 9.96 -13.95 4.27
C ASP A 165 10.84 -15.03 3.62
N ALA A 166 11.94 -14.63 3.02
CA ALA A 166 12.98 -15.53 2.57
C ALA A 166 14.20 -15.36 3.45
N SER A 167 14.62 -16.44 4.11
CA SER A 167 15.92 -16.55 4.74
C SER A 167 16.82 -17.29 3.75
N GLY A 168 17.79 -16.60 3.17
CA GLY A 168 18.84 -17.26 2.41
C GLY A 168 19.62 -18.16 3.35
N ASP A 169 19.36 -19.45 3.30
CA ASP A 169 20.29 -20.43 3.79
C ASP A 169 21.46 -20.41 2.79
N ALA A 170 22.49 -19.69 3.14
CA ALA A 170 23.77 -19.85 2.48
C ALA A 170 24.32 -21.21 2.95
N GLY A 171 24.06 -22.24 2.15
CA GLY A 171 24.78 -23.50 2.26
C GLY A 171 26.27 -23.32 1.99
#